data_82ce6805e07776fd5295c7231417e5e8
#
_entry.id   82ce6805e07776fd5295c7231417e5e8
#
_cell.length_a   1.000
_cell.length_b   1.000
_cell.length_c   1.000
_cell.angle_alpha   90.00
_cell.angle_beta   90.00
_cell.angle_gamma   90.00
#
_symmetry.space_group_name_H-M   'P 1'
#
loop_
_entity.id
_entity.type
_entity.pdbx_description
1 polymer ?
#
loop_
_entity_poly.entity_id
_entity_poly.type
_entity_poly.pdbx_seq_one_letter_code
_entity_poly.pdbx_strand_id
1 'polypeptide(L)'
;MTTATPAQKREALRNYYQQGIKPVDGRKPIPEDLALLMVQELKDNNVPVDALIGVHDTFLTLTLTLIEYGFTNIVLMENIHKDLTSLQEKYYNTIEKACDKIGVTYYVPPMNNWTRCDMDFGVIIGNPPYQGGSDSKRWVLWHQFLQTAVENSEYVSYVIPASITSPGKMWNLIRNNLVKIDLTVGDHFPGVGSTFCRIVWDPKYTGNTEIIATDGVFSLDLSSYDFLPKVVNEHNLSLYKFFTNNRKWQRTTEYHTTHKSKWAGEEGVEVWHTTAQSFKTNVYHPNNDKIRVGISLSGYPKFRVMQNMGGTATIVWTECDTVEEAQELADYLNGPDIQEIMNVFKWSGWNKLEVIKLLG
;
A
#
# COMPACT_ATOMS: atom_id res chain seq x y z
N MET A 1 -9.31 32.47 30.09
CA MET A 1 -9.07 31.02 30.23
C MET A 1 -7.58 30.82 29.97
N THR A 2 -6.81 30.35 30.96
CA THR A 2 -5.38 30.07 30.79
C THR A 2 -5.24 28.82 29.92
N THR A 3 -4.68 28.97 28.74
CA THR A 3 -4.39 27.85 27.88
C THR A 3 -3.39 26.89 28.55
N ALA A 4 -3.75 25.61 28.64
CA ALA A 4 -2.90 24.60 29.26
C ALA A 4 -1.54 24.55 28.54
N THR A 5 -0.45 24.44 29.29
CA THR A 5 0.87 24.33 28.72
C THR A 5 1.04 22.99 27.97
N PRO A 6 1.97 22.86 27.03
CA PRO A 6 2.26 21.60 26.34
C PRO A 6 2.51 20.45 27.32
N ALA A 7 3.22 20.69 28.40
CA ALA A 7 3.48 19.69 29.45
C ALA A 7 2.19 19.23 30.15
N GLN A 8 1.27 20.15 30.47
CA GLN A 8 -0.03 19.82 31.04
C GLN A 8 -0.91 19.05 30.06
N LYS A 9 -0.82 19.35 28.77
CA LYS A 9 -1.51 18.63 27.71
C LYS A 9 -0.99 17.19 27.56
N ARG A 10 0.33 17.00 27.60
CA ARG A 10 0.97 15.65 27.60
C ARG A 10 0.56 14.83 28.81
N GLU A 11 0.56 15.43 30.00
CA GLU A 11 0.21 14.73 31.25
C GLU A 11 -1.28 14.35 31.26
N ALA A 12 -2.16 15.19 30.76
CA ALA A 12 -3.58 14.87 30.61
C ALA A 12 -3.81 13.67 29.68
N LEU A 13 -2.99 13.53 28.62
CA LEU A 13 -3.04 12.40 27.72
C LEU A 13 -2.39 11.14 28.29
N ARG A 14 -1.26 11.24 28.98
CA ARG A 14 -0.68 10.08 29.70
C ARG A 14 -1.69 9.49 30.68
N ASN A 15 -2.35 10.33 31.45
CA ASN A 15 -3.43 9.91 32.36
C ASN A 15 -4.61 9.26 31.63
N TYR A 16 -4.91 9.73 30.43
CA TYR A 16 -5.91 9.14 29.54
C TYR A 16 -5.54 7.71 29.08
N TYR A 17 -4.29 7.50 28.63
CA TYR A 17 -3.80 6.18 28.21
C TYR A 17 -3.66 5.19 29.37
N GLN A 18 -3.28 5.67 30.57
CA GLN A 18 -3.16 4.84 31.76
C GLN A 18 -4.51 4.29 32.23
N GLN A 19 -5.64 4.88 31.83
CA GLN A 19 -6.97 4.38 32.13
C GLN A 19 -7.37 3.13 31.31
N GLY A 20 -6.46 2.56 30.54
CA GLY A 20 -6.64 1.23 29.93
C GLY A 20 -7.54 1.18 28.69
N ILE A 21 -7.81 2.32 28.05
CA ILE A 21 -8.57 2.35 26.81
C ILE A 21 -7.67 1.91 25.67
N LYS A 22 -7.79 0.64 25.28
CA LYS A 22 -7.10 0.12 24.09
C LYS A 22 -7.88 0.48 22.84
N PRO A 23 -7.20 0.90 21.74
CA PRO A 23 -7.87 1.10 20.46
C PRO A 23 -8.55 -0.19 20.02
N VAL A 24 -9.78 -0.06 19.53
CA VAL A 24 -10.63 -1.20 19.22
C VAL A 24 -10.24 -1.92 17.92
N ASP A 25 -9.48 -1.27 17.06
CA ASP A 25 -9.19 -1.71 15.69
C ASP A 25 -7.72 -2.05 15.41
N GLY A 26 -6.93 -2.27 16.46
CA GLY A 26 -5.53 -2.68 16.33
C GLY A 26 -4.59 -1.61 15.78
N ARG A 27 -5.03 -0.35 15.73
CA ARG A 27 -4.17 0.79 15.36
C ARG A 27 -2.99 0.91 16.30
N LYS A 28 -1.88 1.37 15.78
CA LYS A 28 -0.66 1.63 16.55
C LYS A 28 -0.42 3.12 16.66
N PRO A 29 0.01 3.62 17.82
CA PRO A 29 0.41 5.02 17.96
C PRO A 29 1.59 5.31 17.03
N ILE A 30 1.66 6.53 16.53
CA ILE A 30 2.89 7.05 15.93
C ILE A 30 3.90 7.21 17.08
N PRO A 31 5.09 6.60 16.99
CA PRO A 31 6.14 6.80 17.99
C PRO A 31 6.57 8.27 18.11
N GLU A 32 7.00 8.70 19.30
CA GLU A 32 7.34 10.11 19.55
C GLU A 32 8.47 10.61 18.65
N ASP A 33 9.50 9.79 18.44
CA ASP A 33 10.64 10.09 17.56
C ASP A 33 10.21 10.27 16.09
N LEU A 34 9.30 9.43 15.61
CA LEU A 34 8.74 9.57 14.27
C LEU A 34 7.85 10.81 14.17
N ALA A 35 7.04 11.10 15.18
CA ALA A 35 6.21 12.30 15.22
C ALA A 35 7.07 13.58 15.18
N LEU A 36 8.17 13.61 15.94
CA LEU A 36 9.14 14.69 15.92
C LEU A 36 9.74 14.88 14.53
N LEU A 37 10.20 13.81 13.90
CA LEU A 37 10.77 13.84 12.54
C LEU A 37 9.76 14.37 11.52
N MET A 38 8.51 13.91 11.57
CA MET A 38 7.45 14.35 10.66
C MET A 38 7.13 15.85 10.82
N VAL A 39 7.07 16.34 12.05
CA VAL A 39 6.77 17.76 12.34
C VAL A 39 7.97 18.66 12.04
N GLN A 40 9.19 18.21 12.31
CA GLN A 40 10.39 18.96 11.95
C GLN A 40 10.48 19.15 10.43
N GLU A 41 10.15 18.12 9.67
CA GLU A 41 10.14 18.21 8.21
C GLU A 41 9.14 19.24 7.66
N LEU A 42 7.96 19.42 8.31
CA LEU A 42 7.06 20.51 7.94
C LEU A 42 7.71 21.89 8.15
N LYS A 43 8.46 22.05 9.24
CA LYS A 43 9.23 23.29 9.50
C LYS A 43 10.33 23.52 8.47
N ASP A 44 11.09 22.48 8.14
CA ASP A 44 12.18 22.55 7.18
C ASP A 44 11.66 22.86 5.76
N ASN A 45 10.44 22.43 5.44
CA ASN A 45 9.74 22.79 4.22
C ASN A 45 8.97 24.13 4.30
N ASN A 46 9.17 24.91 5.36
CA ASN A 46 8.55 26.23 5.57
C ASN A 46 7.01 26.22 5.55
N VAL A 47 6.39 25.12 6.01
CA VAL A 47 4.93 25.09 6.17
C VAL A 47 4.49 26.13 7.19
N PRO A 48 3.55 27.06 6.84
CA PRO A 48 3.09 28.08 7.75
C PRO A 48 2.47 27.48 9.02
N VAL A 49 2.73 28.09 10.18
CA VAL A 49 2.22 27.58 11.48
C VAL A 49 0.69 27.71 11.62
N ASP A 50 0.07 28.55 10.82
CA ASP A 50 -1.37 28.79 10.71
C ASP A 50 -2.00 28.02 9.53
N ALA A 51 -1.23 27.22 8.81
CA ALA A 51 -1.78 26.32 7.80
C ALA A 51 -2.82 25.38 8.39
N LEU A 52 -3.89 25.11 7.66
CA LEU A 52 -4.89 24.12 8.06
C LEU A 52 -4.30 22.73 7.92
N ILE A 53 -4.12 22.03 9.04
CA ILE A 53 -3.51 20.69 9.08
C ILE A 53 -4.55 19.64 9.44
N GLY A 54 -4.81 18.72 8.53
CA GLY A 54 -5.57 17.50 8.77
C GLY A 54 -4.67 16.40 9.34
N VAL A 55 -5.06 15.81 10.47
CA VAL A 55 -4.23 14.82 11.17
C VAL A 55 -4.95 13.50 11.33
N HIS A 56 -4.33 12.40 10.90
CA HIS A 56 -4.75 11.04 11.23
C HIS A 56 -3.88 10.49 12.37
N ASP A 57 -4.31 10.72 13.59
CA ASP A 57 -3.54 10.41 14.80
C ASP A 57 -4.43 10.05 15.99
N THR A 58 -4.95 8.86 16.00
CA THR A 58 -5.86 8.36 17.04
C THR A 58 -5.31 8.50 18.47
N PHE A 59 -3.99 8.56 18.63
CA PHE A 59 -3.33 8.60 19.93
C PHE A 59 -2.82 9.99 20.33
N LEU A 60 -3.06 10.99 19.49
CA LEU A 60 -2.70 12.39 19.70
C LEU A 60 -1.20 12.69 19.87
N THR A 61 -0.31 11.72 19.62
CA THR A 61 1.13 11.92 19.74
C THR A 61 1.62 12.96 18.73
N LEU A 62 1.26 12.79 17.46
CA LEU A 62 1.59 13.71 16.39
C LEU A 62 0.89 15.06 16.56
N THR A 63 -0.39 15.02 16.95
CA THR A 63 -1.21 16.22 17.20
C THR A 63 -0.58 17.11 18.26
N LEU A 64 -0.11 16.53 19.36
CA LEU A 64 0.57 17.28 20.42
C LEU A 64 1.92 17.82 19.96
N THR A 65 2.67 17.04 19.22
CA THR A 65 3.95 17.47 18.67
C THR A 65 3.75 18.69 17.77
N LEU A 66 2.72 18.70 16.90
CA LEU A 66 2.36 19.86 16.08
C LEU A 66 2.10 21.10 16.93
N ILE A 67 1.32 20.98 18.00
CA ILE A 67 1.03 22.07 18.93
C ILE A 67 2.31 22.61 19.59
N GLU A 68 3.21 21.73 20.01
CA GLU A 68 4.50 22.09 20.62
C GLU A 68 5.39 22.87 19.67
N TYR A 69 5.34 22.55 18.38
CA TYR A 69 6.06 23.26 17.35
C TYR A 69 5.36 24.53 16.84
N GLY A 70 4.25 24.91 17.48
CA GLY A 70 3.54 26.17 17.29
C GLY A 70 2.49 26.16 16.19
N PHE A 71 2.13 25.00 15.63
CA PHE A 71 1.00 24.90 14.72
C PHE A 71 -0.31 25.11 15.46
N THR A 72 -1.20 25.94 14.89
CA THR A 72 -2.40 26.44 15.60
C THR A 72 -3.71 25.97 15.00
N ASN A 73 -3.73 25.60 13.73
CA ASN A 73 -4.95 25.28 13.00
C ASN A 73 -5.00 23.78 12.65
N ILE A 74 -5.32 22.96 13.64
CA ILE A 74 -5.24 21.50 13.57
C ILE A 74 -6.64 20.90 13.60
N VAL A 75 -6.92 19.99 12.68
CA VAL A 75 -8.13 19.17 12.59
C VAL A 75 -7.77 17.70 12.74
N LEU A 76 -8.16 17.09 13.84
CA LEU A 76 -8.04 15.63 14.00
C LEU A 76 -9.16 14.95 13.22
N MET A 77 -8.77 14.11 12.25
CA MET A 77 -9.68 13.39 11.38
C MET A 77 -9.80 11.93 11.82
N GLU A 78 -10.99 11.49 12.19
CA GLU A 78 -11.27 10.12 12.62
C GLU A 78 -12.30 9.42 11.74
N ASN A 79 -12.11 8.11 11.56
CA ASN A 79 -13.09 7.27 10.87
C ASN A 79 -13.93 6.49 11.88
N ILE A 80 -15.21 6.80 11.97
CA ILE A 80 -16.14 6.10 12.84
C ILE A 80 -16.98 5.12 12.02
N HIS A 81 -16.97 3.83 12.39
CA HIS A 81 -17.84 2.82 11.78
C HIS A 81 -19.30 2.96 12.25
N LYS A 82 -20.23 2.57 11.38
CA LYS A 82 -21.70 2.68 11.63
C LYS A 82 -22.18 1.96 12.89
N ASP A 83 -21.59 0.84 13.19
CA ASP A 83 -22.04 -0.06 14.28
C ASP A 83 -21.05 0.01 15.43
N LEU A 84 -21.03 1.16 16.11
CA LEU A 84 -20.19 1.34 17.29
C LEU A 84 -20.69 0.46 18.44
N THR A 85 -19.77 -0.27 19.04
CA THR A 85 -20.02 -0.85 20.37
C THR A 85 -20.01 0.26 21.43
N SER A 86 -20.64 0.04 22.57
CA SER A 86 -20.63 1.01 23.70
C SER A 86 -19.20 1.38 24.15
N LEU A 87 -18.24 0.49 23.95
CA LEU A 87 -16.82 0.74 24.22
C LEU A 87 -16.21 1.72 23.22
N GLN A 88 -16.57 1.59 21.94
CA GLN A 88 -16.11 2.49 20.89
C GLN A 88 -16.70 3.88 21.03
N GLU A 89 -17.99 4.00 21.36
CA GLU A 89 -18.61 5.29 21.66
C GLU A 89 -17.92 6.00 22.83
N LYS A 90 -17.64 5.28 23.91
CA LYS A 90 -16.89 5.81 25.05
C LYS A 90 -15.50 6.29 24.65
N TYR A 91 -14.83 5.57 23.78
CA TYR A 91 -13.51 5.92 23.26
C TYR A 91 -13.54 7.23 22.46
N TYR A 92 -14.44 7.35 21.48
CA TYR A 92 -14.57 8.54 20.64
C TYR A 92 -14.98 9.78 21.44
N ASN A 93 -15.95 9.66 22.34
CA ASN A 93 -16.35 10.74 23.26
C ASN A 93 -15.20 11.24 24.15
N THR A 94 -14.25 10.37 24.44
CA THR A 94 -13.08 10.75 25.25
C THR A 94 -12.03 11.47 24.42
N ILE A 95 -11.83 11.08 23.16
CA ILE A 95 -10.95 11.80 22.22
C ILE A 95 -11.52 13.18 21.94
N GLU A 96 -12.81 13.32 21.64
CA GLU A 96 -13.47 14.60 21.41
C GLU A 96 -13.25 15.55 22.59
N LYS A 97 -13.52 15.09 23.82
CA LYS A 97 -13.25 15.89 25.04
C LYS A 97 -11.77 16.24 25.24
N ALA A 98 -10.85 15.39 24.80
CA ALA A 98 -9.43 15.70 24.84
C ALA A 98 -9.07 16.77 23.81
N CYS A 99 -9.61 16.69 22.61
CA CYS A 99 -9.44 17.70 21.55
C CYS A 99 -9.95 19.08 22.01
N ASP A 100 -11.14 19.15 22.61
CA ASP A 100 -11.70 20.38 23.19
C ASP A 100 -10.75 21.02 24.19
N LYS A 101 -10.15 20.22 25.09
CA LYS A 101 -9.22 20.71 26.11
C LYS A 101 -7.92 21.27 25.54
N ILE A 102 -7.45 20.74 24.40
CA ILE A 102 -6.20 21.17 23.77
C ILE A 102 -6.43 22.17 22.62
N GLY A 103 -7.69 22.51 22.33
CA GLY A 103 -8.05 23.49 21.30
C GLY A 103 -7.84 22.95 19.87
N VAL A 104 -8.06 21.66 19.68
CA VAL A 104 -8.00 20.99 18.36
C VAL A 104 -9.42 20.71 17.88
N THR A 105 -9.70 20.98 16.62
CA THR A 105 -10.98 20.62 16.02
C THR A 105 -11.05 19.11 15.81
N TYR A 106 -12.08 18.47 16.35
CA TYR A 106 -12.37 17.06 16.11
C TYR A 106 -13.37 16.94 14.97
N TYR A 107 -12.97 16.29 13.89
CA TYR A 107 -13.80 16.12 12.71
C TYR A 107 -14.03 14.64 12.40
N VAL A 108 -15.30 14.27 12.37
CA VAL A 108 -15.76 12.96 11.94
C VAL A 108 -16.54 13.15 10.66
N PRO A 109 -16.00 12.77 9.50
CA PRO A 109 -16.73 12.91 8.26
C PRO A 109 -18.02 12.07 8.28
N PRO A 110 -19.08 12.53 7.57
CA PRO A 110 -20.31 11.77 7.44
C PRO A 110 -20.04 10.37 6.93
N MET A 111 -20.68 9.38 7.54
CA MET A 111 -20.49 7.96 7.27
C MET A 111 -20.49 7.64 5.78
N ASN A 112 -19.49 6.87 5.33
CA ASN A 112 -19.23 6.44 3.95
C ASN A 112 -18.75 7.53 2.97
N ASN A 113 -18.33 8.70 3.41
CA ASN A 113 -17.98 9.80 2.51
C ASN A 113 -16.61 10.43 2.81
N TRP A 114 -15.58 9.59 3.04
CA TRP A 114 -14.18 10.05 3.11
C TRP A 114 -13.70 10.73 1.83
N THR A 115 -14.40 10.49 0.72
CA THR A 115 -14.14 11.10 -0.59
C THR A 115 -14.74 12.51 -0.73
N ARG A 116 -15.40 13.03 0.30
CA ARG A 116 -15.99 14.38 0.31
C ARG A 116 -15.56 15.13 1.57
N CYS A 117 -14.29 15.40 1.68
CA CYS A 117 -13.83 16.44 2.59
C CYS A 117 -13.99 17.77 1.85
N ASP A 118 -14.90 18.61 2.31
CA ASP A 118 -15.12 19.95 1.71
C ASP A 118 -14.10 20.98 2.26
N MET A 119 -12.99 20.52 2.85
CA MET A 119 -11.94 21.36 3.40
C MET A 119 -10.68 21.24 2.56
N ASP A 120 -10.14 22.36 2.12
CA ASP A 120 -8.84 22.45 1.48
C ASP A 120 -7.74 22.55 2.54
N PHE A 121 -7.01 21.48 2.76
CA PHE A 121 -5.92 21.46 3.72
C PHE A 121 -4.62 21.96 3.11
N GLY A 122 -3.87 22.76 3.87
CA GLY A 122 -2.46 23.02 3.52
C GLY A 122 -1.62 21.75 3.68
N VAL A 123 -1.91 20.96 4.71
CA VAL A 123 -1.21 19.70 5.00
C VAL A 123 -2.17 18.62 5.46
N ILE A 124 -1.98 17.40 5.00
CA ILE A 124 -2.56 16.20 5.63
C ILE A 124 -1.43 15.27 6.08
N ILE A 125 -1.41 14.92 7.37
CA ILE A 125 -0.30 14.19 7.99
C ILE A 125 -0.83 13.08 8.91
N GLY A 126 -0.09 11.96 9.03
CA GLY A 126 -0.41 10.94 10.04
C GLY A 126 -0.25 9.49 9.61
N ASN A 127 -0.97 8.64 10.34
CA ASN A 127 -1.02 7.19 10.13
C ASN A 127 -2.48 6.77 9.93
N PRO A 128 -3.01 6.82 8.69
CA PRO A 128 -4.40 6.51 8.42
C PRO A 128 -4.69 5.02 8.65
N PRO A 129 -5.96 4.62 8.88
CA PRO A 129 -6.31 3.22 9.04
C PRO A 129 -6.06 2.43 7.76
N TYR A 130 -5.42 1.24 7.87
CA TYR A 130 -5.03 0.44 6.70
C TYR A 130 -6.12 -0.50 6.22
N GLN A 131 -6.92 -1.02 7.13
CA GLN A 131 -7.96 -2.01 6.85
C GLN A 131 -9.25 -1.62 7.57
N GLY A 132 -10.39 -1.92 6.94
CA GLY A 132 -11.71 -1.79 7.53
C GLY A 132 -12.56 -3.01 7.23
N GLY A 133 -13.71 -3.12 7.92
CA GLY A 133 -14.65 -4.22 7.75
C GLY A 133 -14.61 -5.25 8.87
N SER A 134 -15.63 -6.12 8.90
CA SER A 134 -15.72 -7.26 9.80
C SER A 134 -14.78 -8.39 9.34
N ASP A 135 -14.53 -9.38 10.21
CA ASP A 135 -13.61 -10.50 9.97
C ASP A 135 -13.84 -11.28 8.66
N SER A 136 -15.03 -11.18 8.08
CA SER A 136 -15.39 -11.84 6.82
C SER A 136 -15.15 -10.99 5.55
N LYS A 137 -14.98 -9.66 5.68
CA LYS A 137 -14.77 -8.74 4.54
C LYS A 137 -13.83 -7.61 4.95
N ARG A 138 -12.53 -7.86 4.88
CA ARG A 138 -11.51 -6.83 5.07
C ARG A 138 -11.35 -6.00 3.81
N TRP A 139 -11.45 -4.70 3.94
CA TRP A 139 -11.24 -3.74 2.85
C TRP A 139 -9.93 -3.00 3.07
N VAL A 140 -9.23 -2.73 1.98
CA VAL A 140 -8.04 -1.88 2.00
C VAL A 140 -8.51 -0.43 2.07
N LEU A 141 -8.41 0.20 3.24
CA LEU A 141 -8.87 1.57 3.46
C LEU A 141 -7.82 2.62 3.09
N TRP A 142 -6.54 2.37 3.35
CA TRP A 142 -5.51 3.38 3.17
C TRP A 142 -5.45 3.96 1.73
N HIS A 143 -5.90 3.21 0.72
CA HIS A 143 -6.02 3.72 -0.64
C HIS A 143 -6.99 4.91 -0.72
N GLN A 144 -8.12 4.83 -0.04
CA GLN A 144 -9.12 5.90 -0.03
C GLN A 144 -8.59 7.12 0.73
N PHE A 145 -7.94 6.90 1.88
CA PHE A 145 -7.32 7.97 2.65
C PHE A 145 -6.24 8.69 1.85
N LEU A 146 -5.36 7.95 1.18
CA LEU A 146 -4.32 8.54 0.35
C LEU A 146 -4.91 9.32 -0.83
N GLN A 147 -5.89 8.76 -1.53
CA GLN A 147 -6.54 9.44 -2.64
C GLN A 147 -7.19 10.74 -2.17
N THR A 148 -7.96 10.71 -1.07
CA THR A 148 -8.60 11.90 -0.51
C THR A 148 -7.56 12.93 -0.06
N ALA A 149 -6.47 12.50 0.57
CA ALA A 149 -5.41 13.41 0.99
C ALA A 149 -4.78 14.15 -0.19
N VAL A 150 -4.44 13.43 -1.26
CA VAL A 150 -3.86 14.01 -2.49
C VAL A 150 -4.84 14.96 -3.19
N GLU A 151 -6.14 14.66 -3.15
CA GLU A 151 -7.18 15.48 -3.78
C GLU A 151 -7.53 16.76 -2.99
N ASN A 152 -7.26 16.79 -1.66
CA ASN A 152 -7.71 17.86 -0.76
C ASN A 152 -6.59 18.52 0.05
N SER A 153 -5.32 18.39 -0.38
CA SER A 153 -4.23 19.08 0.30
C SER A 153 -3.09 19.47 -0.64
N GLU A 154 -2.30 20.44 -0.18
CA GLU A 154 -1.09 20.87 -0.89
C GLU A 154 0.16 20.08 -0.44
N TYR A 155 0.06 19.30 0.63
CA TYR A 155 1.18 18.49 1.15
C TYR A 155 0.65 17.30 1.91
N VAL A 156 1.20 16.11 1.65
CA VAL A 156 0.84 14.87 2.35
C VAL A 156 2.08 14.24 2.96
N SER A 157 2.02 13.91 4.26
CA SER A 157 3.03 13.09 4.92
C SER A 157 2.36 11.93 5.65
N TYR A 158 2.39 10.73 5.06
CA TYR A 158 1.70 9.56 5.56
C TYR A 158 2.61 8.38 5.84
N VAL A 159 2.35 7.71 6.96
CA VAL A 159 2.83 6.34 7.22
C VAL A 159 1.80 5.38 6.64
N ILE A 160 2.20 4.58 5.66
CA ILE A 160 1.33 3.66 4.91
C ILE A 160 2.04 2.33 4.66
N PRO A 161 1.33 1.28 4.23
CA PRO A 161 1.98 0.02 3.86
C PRO A 161 3.01 0.21 2.73
N ALA A 162 4.20 -0.38 2.88
CA ALA A 162 5.27 -0.30 1.88
C ALA A 162 4.89 -0.90 0.51
N SER A 163 3.78 -1.64 0.44
CA SER A 163 3.20 -2.11 -0.82
C SER A 163 2.72 -0.99 -1.74
N ILE A 164 2.72 0.27 -1.30
CA ILE A 164 2.50 1.45 -2.16
C ILE A 164 3.48 1.47 -3.34
N THR A 165 4.72 1.01 -3.14
CA THR A 165 5.75 0.95 -4.19
C THR A 165 5.49 -0.12 -5.24
N SER A 166 4.49 -1.00 -5.04
CA SER A 166 4.10 -2.00 -6.02
C SER A 166 3.31 -1.39 -7.17
N PRO A 167 3.32 -2.03 -8.37
CA PRO A 167 2.54 -1.55 -9.48
C PRO A 167 1.06 -1.43 -9.15
N GLY A 168 0.43 -0.30 -9.48
CA GLY A 168 -0.99 -0.09 -9.23
C GLY A 168 -1.44 1.36 -9.26
N LYS A 169 -2.76 1.54 -9.10
CA LYS A 169 -3.41 2.87 -9.18
C LYS A 169 -2.81 3.88 -8.21
N MET A 170 -2.50 3.46 -6.98
CA MET A 170 -2.00 4.37 -5.95
C MET A 170 -0.57 4.83 -6.23
N TRP A 171 0.30 3.94 -6.69
CA TRP A 171 1.63 4.31 -7.16
C TRP A 171 1.57 5.34 -8.28
N ASN A 172 0.77 5.07 -9.31
CA ASN A 172 0.61 5.97 -10.45
C ASN A 172 0.02 7.34 -10.06
N LEU A 173 -0.78 7.39 -9.00
CA LEU A 173 -1.36 8.64 -8.50
C LEU A 173 -0.29 9.57 -7.90
N ILE A 174 0.72 9.03 -7.22
CA ILE A 174 1.62 9.83 -6.40
C ILE A 174 3.06 9.93 -6.94
N ARG A 175 3.53 8.94 -7.71
CA ARG A 175 4.96 8.77 -8.03
C ARG A 175 5.64 10.01 -8.64
N ASN A 176 4.92 10.78 -9.46
CA ASN A 176 5.52 11.92 -10.17
C ASN A 176 5.75 13.15 -9.27
N ASN A 177 5.13 13.19 -8.10
CA ASN A 177 5.18 14.32 -7.18
C ASN A 177 5.64 13.89 -5.78
N LEU A 178 6.24 12.70 -5.66
CA LEU A 178 6.84 12.26 -4.41
C LEU A 178 8.14 13.02 -4.15
N VAL A 179 8.19 13.68 -3.00
CA VAL A 179 9.40 14.33 -2.48
C VAL A 179 10.30 13.28 -1.83
N LYS A 180 9.68 12.39 -1.04
CA LYS A 180 10.40 11.40 -0.24
C LYS A 180 9.62 10.11 -0.05
N ILE A 181 10.35 9.01 0.01
CA ILE A 181 9.88 7.71 0.51
C ILE A 181 10.90 7.19 1.52
N ASP A 182 10.45 6.98 2.76
CA ASP A 182 11.26 6.35 3.79
C ASP A 182 10.78 4.91 4.02
N LEU A 183 11.57 3.95 3.57
CA LEU A 183 11.29 2.51 3.67
C LEU A 183 11.79 1.92 5.00
N THR A 184 12.49 2.70 5.84
CA THR A 184 13.02 2.25 7.13
C THR A 184 12.07 2.54 8.28
N VAL A 185 11.00 3.25 8.05
CA VAL A 185 10.04 3.67 9.09
C VAL A 185 9.44 2.50 9.87
N GLY A 186 9.48 1.29 9.32
CA GLY A 186 9.06 0.06 10.01
C GLY A 186 9.84 -0.19 11.32
N ASP A 187 11.06 0.30 11.42
CA ASP A 187 11.94 0.14 12.60
C ASP A 187 11.38 0.89 13.82
N HIS A 188 10.59 1.94 13.61
CA HIS A 188 9.87 2.64 14.66
C HIS A 188 8.67 1.86 15.22
N PHE A 189 8.28 0.73 14.62
CA PHE A 189 7.12 -0.09 15.02
C PHE A 189 7.52 -1.50 15.42
N PRO A 190 8.24 -1.70 16.53
CA PRO A 190 8.73 -3.02 16.94
C PRO A 190 7.56 -3.99 17.18
N GLY A 191 7.73 -5.23 16.73
CA GLY A 191 6.74 -6.31 16.89
C GLY A 191 5.53 -6.24 15.94
N VAL A 192 5.57 -5.36 14.93
CA VAL A 192 4.57 -5.31 13.87
C VAL A 192 5.06 -6.12 12.67
N GLY A 193 4.33 -7.17 12.30
CA GLY A 193 4.72 -8.05 11.19
C GLY A 193 4.51 -7.47 9.78
N SER A 194 4.01 -6.23 9.67
CA SER A 194 3.78 -5.55 8.39
C SER A 194 4.92 -4.58 8.10
N THR A 195 5.28 -4.47 6.82
CA THR A 195 6.23 -3.46 6.35
C THR A 195 5.51 -2.15 6.06
N PHE A 196 6.01 -1.06 6.64
CA PHE A 196 5.52 0.29 6.43
C PHE A 196 6.56 1.13 5.72
N CYS A 197 6.10 2.19 5.07
CA CYS A 197 6.94 3.29 4.62
C CYS A 197 6.28 4.60 5.00
N ARG A 198 7.06 5.65 5.02
CA ARG A 198 6.55 7.02 5.06
C ARG A 198 6.74 7.65 3.70
N ILE A 199 5.69 8.30 3.22
CA ILE A 199 5.73 9.09 2.00
C ILE A 199 5.59 10.57 2.34
N VAL A 200 6.25 11.40 1.54
CA VAL A 200 6.04 12.86 1.46
C VAL A 200 5.70 13.19 0.03
N TRP A 201 4.57 13.84 -0.17
CA TRP A 201 4.04 14.19 -1.48
C TRP A 201 3.67 15.67 -1.53
N ASP A 202 4.01 16.35 -2.64
CA ASP A 202 3.68 17.74 -2.92
C ASP A 202 3.34 17.87 -4.41
N PRO A 203 2.13 18.32 -4.79
CA PRO A 203 1.71 18.41 -6.20
C PRO A 203 2.58 19.34 -7.03
N LYS A 204 3.32 20.25 -6.40
CA LYS A 204 4.21 21.20 -7.06
C LYS A 204 5.64 20.67 -7.24
N TYR A 205 5.97 19.56 -6.59
CA TYR A 205 7.30 18.97 -6.66
C TYR A 205 7.54 18.25 -7.99
N THR A 206 8.67 18.56 -8.63
CA THR A 206 9.08 17.98 -9.93
C THR A 206 10.52 17.46 -9.92
N GLY A 207 11.14 17.39 -8.74
CA GLY A 207 12.51 16.89 -8.59
C GLY A 207 12.60 15.37 -8.47
N ASN A 208 13.83 14.88 -8.33
CA ASN A 208 14.07 13.50 -8.00
C ASN A 208 13.58 13.17 -6.58
N THR A 209 12.88 12.05 -6.42
CA THR A 209 12.43 11.57 -5.12
C THR A 209 13.60 11.08 -4.28
N GLU A 210 13.69 11.52 -3.03
CA GLU A 210 14.59 10.94 -2.04
C GLU A 210 14.01 9.63 -1.51
N ILE A 211 14.76 8.53 -1.62
CA ILE A 211 14.36 7.22 -1.10
C ILE A 211 15.33 6.81 -0.03
N ILE A 212 14.86 6.75 1.22
CA ILE A 212 15.62 6.26 2.35
C ILE A 212 15.33 4.76 2.47
N ALA A 213 16.37 3.95 2.32
CA ALA A 213 16.32 2.50 2.42
C ALA A 213 17.40 2.00 3.38
N THR A 214 17.32 0.73 3.78
CA THR A 214 18.30 0.13 4.70
C THR A 214 19.74 0.22 4.17
N ASP A 215 19.90 0.12 2.84
CA ASP A 215 21.22 0.10 2.19
C ASP A 215 21.75 1.51 1.82
N GLY A 216 20.97 2.58 2.14
CA GLY A 216 21.39 3.95 1.88
C GLY A 216 20.28 4.89 1.43
N VAL A 217 20.67 6.06 0.94
CA VAL A 217 19.76 7.08 0.41
C VAL A 217 19.96 7.19 -1.09
N PHE A 218 18.86 7.10 -1.84
CA PHE A 218 18.84 7.15 -3.30
C PHE A 218 18.06 8.39 -3.76
N SER A 219 18.46 8.96 -4.87
CA SER A 219 17.75 10.07 -5.53
C SER A 219 17.32 9.62 -6.92
N LEU A 220 16.03 9.37 -7.14
CA LEU A 220 15.50 8.77 -8.36
C LEU A 220 14.43 9.64 -9.00
N ASP A 221 14.48 9.76 -10.33
CA ASP A 221 13.34 10.22 -11.13
C ASP A 221 12.31 9.09 -11.25
N LEU A 222 11.28 9.14 -10.42
CA LEU A 222 10.25 8.09 -10.36
C LEU A 222 9.32 8.08 -11.58
N SER A 223 9.37 9.07 -12.46
CA SER A 223 8.63 9.03 -13.73
C SER A 223 9.09 7.87 -14.63
N SER A 224 10.34 7.46 -14.45
CA SER A 224 10.97 6.34 -15.19
C SER A 224 10.70 4.96 -14.58
N TYR A 225 10.00 4.88 -13.44
CA TYR A 225 9.78 3.63 -12.71
C TYR A 225 8.28 3.34 -12.52
N ASP A 226 7.76 2.31 -13.19
CA ASP A 226 6.36 1.87 -13.03
C ASP A 226 6.08 1.29 -11.64
N PHE A 227 7.11 0.96 -10.87
CA PHE A 227 7.10 0.48 -9.49
C PHE A 227 8.54 0.52 -8.94
N LEU A 228 8.74 0.26 -7.65
CA LEU A 228 10.07 0.07 -7.07
C LEU A 228 10.24 -1.39 -6.58
N PRO A 229 11.47 -1.91 -6.50
CA PRO A 229 11.71 -3.20 -5.88
C PRO A 229 11.29 -3.18 -4.40
N LYS A 230 10.97 -4.35 -3.85
CA LYS A 230 10.60 -4.46 -2.43
C LYS A 230 11.72 -3.96 -1.50
N VAL A 231 12.96 -4.21 -1.86
CA VAL A 231 14.16 -3.68 -1.22
C VAL A 231 14.88 -2.82 -2.24
N VAL A 232 15.02 -1.54 -1.93
CA VAL A 232 15.71 -0.58 -2.82
C VAL A 232 17.20 -0.59 -2.49
N ASN A 233 18.01 -0.97 -3.48
CA ASN A 233 19.46 -0.87 -3.49
C ASN A 233 19.96 -0.81 -4.94
N GLU A 234 21.24 -0.52 -5.15
CA GLU A 234 21.82 -0.37 -6.50
C GLU A 234 21.66 -1.64 -7.35
N HIS A 235 21.88 -2.81 -6.74
CA HIS A 235 21.74 -4.10 -7.43
C HIS A 235 20.30 -4.30 -7.92
N ASN A 236 19.32 -4.18 -7.04
CA ASN A 236 17.91 -4.37 -7.38
C ASN A 236 17.40 -3.35 -8.40
N LEU A 237 17.87 -2.11 -8.32
CA LEU A 237 17.58 -1.08 -9.33
C LEU A 237 18.21 -1.42 -10.67
N SER A 238 19.40 -2.03 -10.71
CA SER A 238 20.07 -2.44 -11.95
C SER A 238 19.29 -3.50 -12.74
N LEU A 239 18.38 -4.24 -12.10
CA LEU A 239 17.58 -5.29 -12.73
C LEU A 239 16.54 -4.74 -13.72
N TYR A 240 16.20 -3.43 -13.66
CA TYR A 240 15.29 -2.81 -14.63
C TYR A 240 15.78 -2.93 -16.09
N LYS A 241 17.08 -3.11 -16.33
CA LYS A 241 17.64 -3.33 -17.66
C LYS A 241 17.12 -4.59 -18.38
N PHE A 242 16.57 -5.55 -17.62
CA PHE A 242 16.01 -6.79 -18.14
C PHE A 242 14.53 -6.67 -18.54
N PHE A 243 13.87 -5.55 -18.23
CA PHE A 243 12.50 -5.31 -18.65
C PHE A 243 12.46 -4.87 -20.10
N THR A 244 11.93 -5.72 -20.97
CA THR A 244 11.93 -5.50 -22.43
C THR A 244 10.56 -5.12 -22.97
N ASN A 245 9.47 -5.54 -22.30
CA ASN A 245 8.08 -5.31 -22.70
C ASN A 245 7.77 -5.76 -24.16
N ASN A 246 8.43 -6.83 -24.62
CA ASN A 246 8.35 -7.26 -26.00
C ASN A 246 7.22 -8.26 -26.27
N ARG A 247 6.58 -8.80 -25.21
CA ARG A 247 5.57 -9.85 -25.34
C ARG A 247 4.21 -9.43 -24.77
N LYS A 248 3.15 -9.90 -25.41
CA LYS A 248 1.78 -9.66 -24.98
C LYS A 248 1.34 -10.72 -23.98
N TRP A 249 1.51 -10.41 -22.69
CA TRP A 249 1.00 -11.24 -21.62
C TRP A 249 -0.47 -10.99 -21.34
N GLN A 250 -1.24 -12.04 -21.11
CA GLN A 250 -2.67 -11.96 -20.83
C GLN A 250 -3.09 -12.93 -19.73
N ARG A 251 -4.13 -12.53 -18.99
CA ARG A 251 -4.70 -13.37 -17.95
C ARG A 251 -5.65 -14.38 -18.54
N THR A 252 -5.62 -15.60 -18.03
CA THR A 252 -6.59 -16.63 -18.42
C THR A 252 -7.99 -16.28 -17.92
N THR A 253 -9.00 -16.50 -18.77
CA THR A 253 -10.41 -16.33 -18.45
C THR A 253 -11.24 -17.60 -18.69
N GLU A 254 -10.57 -18.70 -19.07
CA GLU A 254 -11.17 -19.92 -19.58
C GLU A 254 -11.96 -20.68 -18.50
N TYR A 255 -11.33 -20.90 -17.35
CA TYR A 255 -11.92 -21.72 -16.28
C TYR A 255 -11.97 -20.94 -14.97
N HIS A 256 -13.17 -20.42 -14.66
CA HIS A 256 -13.33 -19.60 -13.45
C HIS A 256 -13.42 -20.49 -12.20
N THR A 257 -12.59 -20.21 -11.19
CA THR A 257 -12.48 -21.02 -9.97
C THR A 257 -13.78 -21.11 -9.16
N THR A 258 -14.63 -20.09 -9.17
CA THR A 258 -15.93 -20.10 -8.47
C THR A 258 -16.91 -21.12 -9.06
N HIS A 259 -16.65 -21.64 -10.26
CA HIS A 259 -17.47 -22.62 -10.93
C HIS A 259 -16.79 -23.96 -11.12
N LYS A 260 -15.74 -24.23 -10.31
CA LYS A 260 -14.96 -25.46 -10.39
C LYS A 260 -15.83 -26.73 -10.42
N SER A 261 -16.89 -26.78 -9.63
CA SER A 261 -17.84 -27.92 -9.61
C SER A 261 -18.58 -28.16 -10.92
N LYS A 262 -18.63 -27.15 -11.80
CA LYS A 262 -19.28 -27.26 -13.11
C LYS A 262 -18.34 -27.75 -14.22
N TRP A 263 -17.05 -27.64 -14.06
CA TRP A 263 -16.07 -27.99 -15.10
C TRP A 263 -15.01 -29.01 -14.66
N ALA A 264 -14.72 -29.15 -13.36
CA ALA A 264 -13.73 -30.13 -12.88
C ALA A 264 -14.30 -31.57 -13.00
N GLY A 265 -13.48 -32.48 -13.49
CA GLY A 265 -13.76 -33.90 -13.68
C GLY A 265 -12.52 -34.75 -13.39
N GLU A 266 -12.62 -36.05 -13.63
CA GLU A 266 -11.51 -37.02 -13.47
C GLU A 266 -10.70 -37.20 -14.76
N GLU A 267 -11.32 -36.92 -15.91
CA GLU A 267 -10.76 -37.10 -17.23
C GLU A 267 -10.83 -35.81 -18.05
N GLY A 268 -10.17 -35.82 -19.22
CA GLY A 268 -10.20 -34.71 -20.18
C GLY A 268 -8.95 -33.82 -20.14
N VAL A 269 -9.14 -32.56 -20.52
CA VAL A 269 -8.05 -31.56 -20.61
C VAL A 269 -7.53 -31.19 -19.22
N GLU A 270 -6.21 -31.12 -19.06
CA GLU A 270 -5.60 -30.59 -17.85
C GLU A 270 -5.81 -29.09 -17.75
N VAL A 271 -6.20 -28.60 -16.57
CA VAL A 271 -6.36 -27.18 -16.26
C VAL A 271 -5.42 -26.81 -15.13
N TRP A 272 -4.46 -25.96 -15.44
CA TRP A 272 -3.51 -25.46 -14.45
C TRP A 272 -4.14 -24.36 -13.58
N HIS A 273 -3.99 -24.50 -12.26
CA HIS A 273 -4.59 -23.55 -11.29
C HIS A 273 -3.55 -22.79 -10.48
N THR A 274 -2.64 -23.49 -9.82
CA THR A 274 -1.56 -22.89 -9.04
C THR A 274 -0.25 -23.61 -9.35
N THR A 275 0.86 -23.12 -8.80
CA THR A 275 2.17 -23.80 -8.98
C THR A 275 2.11 -25.28 -8.58
N ALA A 276 1.27 -25.64 -7.60
CA ALA A 276 1.15 -26.99 -7.05
C ALA A 276 -0.13 -27.75 -7.44
N GLN A 277 -1.07 -27.11 -8.17
CA GLN A 277 -2.39 -27.70 -8.40
C GLN A 277 -2.81 -27.58 -9.86
N SER A 278 -3.23 -28.70 -10.43
CA SER A 278 -3.98 -28.79 -11.68
C SER A 278 -5.23 -29.64 -11.47
N PHE A 279 -6.16 -29.55 -12.42
CA PHE A 279 -7.41 -30.29 -12.43
C PHE A 279 -7.66 -30.79 -13.85
N LYS A 280 -8.53 -31.79 -14.01
CA LYS A 280 -8.99 -32.23 -15.32
C LYS A 280 -10.41 -31.73 -15.60
N THR A 281 -10.76 -31.58 -16.86
CA THR A 281 -12.11 -31.20 -17.29
C THR A 281 -12.46 -31.74 -18.66
N ASN A 282 -13.71 -32.11 -18.86
CA ASN A 282 -14.28 -32.43 -20.17
C ASN A 282 -14.78 -31.17 -20.92
N VAL A 283 -14.71 -30.01 -20.27
CA VAL A 283 -15.07 -28.73 -20.91
C VAL A 283 -13.86 -28.24 -21.70
N TYR A 284 -14.05 -28.11 -23.01
CA TYR A 284 -13.02 -27.64 -23.93
C TYR A 284 -13.12 -26.14 -24.18
N HIS A 285 -11.97 -25.49 -24.28
CA HIS A 285 -11.83 -24.09 -24.65
C HIS A 285 -10.83 -23.93 -25.81
N PRO A 286 -11.12 -23.10 -26.85
CA PRO A 286 -10.23 -22.96 -28.03
C PRO A 286 -8.79 -22.57 -27.72
N ASN A 287 -8.55 -21.85 -26.62
CA ASN A 287 -7.19 -21.54 -26.21
C ASN A 287 -6.37 -22.75 -25.75
N ASN A 288 -7.00 -23.91 -25.53
CA ASN A 288 -6.27 -25.13 -25.16
C ASN A 288 -5.36 -25.63 -26.27
N ASP A 289 -5.72 -25.34 -27.53
CA ASP A 289 -4.93 -25.71 -28.72
C ASP A 289 -3.71 -24.81 -28.95
N LYS A 290 -3.70 -23.64 -28.32
CA LYS A 290 -2.61 -22.69 -28.47
C LYS A 290 -1.36 -23.18 -27.75
N ILE A 291 -0.22 -22.96 -28.39
CA ILE A 291 1.10 -23.15 -27.76
C ILE A 291 1.37 -21.87 -26.97
N ARG A 292 1.61 -22.03 -25.67
CA ARG A 292 1.73 -20.91 -24.75
C ARG A 292 2.83 -21.14 -23.72
N VAL A 293 3.41 -20.05 -23.22
CA VAL A 293 4.20 -20.07 -21.97
C VAL A 293 3.38 -19.38 -20.90
N GLY A 294 3.22 -20.04 -19.77
CA GLY A 294 2.42 -19.53 -18.67
C GLY A 294 3.14 -19.53 -17.32
N ILE A 295 2.63 -18.72 -16.41
CA ILE A 295 3.06 -18.66 -15.01
C ILE A 295 1.86 -18.53 -14.11
N SER A 296 1.89 -19.19 -12.94
CA SER A 296 0.92 -18.94 -11.88
C SER A 296 1.24 -17.65 -11.14
N LEU A 297 0.22 -16.82 -10.90
CA LEU A 297 0.34 -15.66 -10.02
C LEU A 297 0.57 -16.05 -8.56
N SER A 298 0.22 -17.28 -8.15
CA SER A 298 0.40 -17.76 -6.78
C SER A 298 1.61 -18.69 -6.65
N GLY A 299 2.32 -18.58 -5.52
CA GLY A 299 3.43 -19.46 -5.21
C GLY A 299 4.77 -19.06 -5.82
N TYR A 300 5.64 -20.06 -6.02
CA TYR A 300 6.97 -19.84 -6.59
C TYR A 300 6.87 -19.50 -8.09
N PRO A 301 7.63 -18.53 -8.60
CA PRO A 301 7.59 -18.15 -10.01
C PRO A 301 8.23 -19.24 -10.87
N LYS A 302 7.41 -20.05 -11.51
CA LYS A 302 7.85 -21.09 -12.46
C LYS A 302 7.05 -20.97 -13.74
N PHE A 303 7.76 -20.71 -14.84
CA PHE A 303 7.19 -20.69 -16.18
C PHE A 303 7.11 -22.10 -16.76
N ARG A 304 6.05 -22.38 -17.49
CA ARG A 304 5.79 -23.69 -18.12
C ARG A 304 5.25 -23.52 -19.52
N VAL A 305 5.65 -24.42 -20.40
CA VAL A 305 4.97 -24.61 -21.69
C VAL A 305 3.57 -25.16 -21.43
N MET A 306 2.59 -24.57 -22.07
CA MET A 306 1.18 -24.96 -22.04
C MET A 306 0.74 -25.36 -23.44
N GLN A 307 0.56 -26.66 -23.67
CA GLN A 307 0.05 -27.24 -24.91
C GLN A 307 -1.06 -28.23 -24.54
N ASN A 308 -2.20 -28.19 -25.24
CA ASN A 308 -3.37 -29.00 -24.96
C ASN A 308 -3.84 -28.89 -23.49
N MET A 309 -3.67 -27.72 -22.90
CA MET A 309 -3.91 -27.47 -21.48
C MET A 309 -4.62 -26.14 -21.30
N GLY A 310 -5.51 -26.07 -20.32
CA GLY A 310 -6.17 -24.83 -19.92
C GLY A 310 -5.53 -24.17 -18.72
N GLY A 311 -6.04 -22.99 -18.34
CA GLY A 311 -5.63 -22.28 -17.14
C GLY A 311 -6.80 -21.59 -16.44
N THR A 312 -6.72 -21.47 -15.12
CA THR A 312 -7.68 -20.66 -14.36
C THR A 312 -7.25 -19.19 -14.33
N ALA A 313 -8.08 -18.31 -13.79
CA ALA A 313 -7.81 -16.87 -13.67
C ALA A 313 -6.54 -16.51 -12.87
N THR A 314 -5.89 -17.48 -12.23
CA THR A 314 -4.58 -17.31 -11.56
C THR A 314 -3.39 -17.51 -12.49
N ILE A 315 -3.62 -17.96 -13.73
CA ILE A 315 -2.56 -18.17 -14.73
C ILE A 315 -2.50 -16.98 -15.67
N VAL A 316 -1.28 -16.55 -15.95
CA VAL A 316 -0.93 -15.54 -16.96
C VAL A 316 -0.09 -16.22 -18.02
N TRP A 317 -0.32 -15.89 -19.28
CA TRP A 317 0.34 -16.55 -20.40
C TRP A 317 0.62 -15.62 -21.57
N THR A 318 1.58 -16.00 -22.39
CA THR A 318 1.85 -15.43 -23.71
C THR A 318 1.82 -16.55 -24.76
N GLU A 319 1.40 -16.24 -25.99
CA GLU A 319 1.34 -17.17 -27.11
C GLU A 319 2.70 -17.28 -27.79
N CYS A 320 3.01 -18.47 -28.30
CA CYS A 320 4.18 -18.81 -29.11
C CYS A 320 3.72 -19.50 -30.39
N ASP A 321 4.51 -19.40 -31.44
CA ASP A 321 4.18 -19.99 -32.72
C ASP A 321 4.52 -21.50 -32.76
N THR A 322 5.55 -21.93 -32.06
CA THR A 322 6.01 -23.35 -31.98
C THR A 322 6.27 -23.82 -30.57
N VAL A 323 6.31 -25.13 -30.37
CA VAL A 323 6.65 -25.74 -29.08
C VAL A 323 8.10 -25.46 -28.71
N GLU A 324 8.98 -25.46 -29.69
CA GLU A 324 10.39 -25.16 -29.52
C GLU A 324 10.60 -23.75 -29.03
N GLU A 325 9.93 -22.74 -29.64
CA GLU A 325 9.94 -21.35 -29.16
C GLU A 325 9.42 -21.26 -27.73
N ALA A 326 8.32 -21.94 -27.43
CA ALA A 326 7.75 -21.93 -26.08
C ALA A 326 8.71 -22.55 -25.05
N GLN A 327 9.45 -23.61 -25.42
CA GLN A 327 10.43 -24.23 -24.52
C GLN A 327 11.62 -23.30 -24.30
N GLU A 328 12.18 -22.72 -25.36
CA GLU A 328 13.29 -21.76 -25.26
C GLU A 328 12.91 -20.56 -24.39
N LEU A 329 11.70 -20.01 -24.59
CA LEU A 329 11.19 -18.93 -23.77
C LEU A 329 11.01 -19.34 -22.30
N ALA A 330 10.42 -20.51 -22.05
CA ALA A 330 10.23 -21.00 -20.69
C ALA A 330 11.56 -21.22 -19.97
N ASP A 331 12.56 -21.74 -20.66
CA ASP A 331 13.92 -21.97 -20.13
C ASP A 331 14.61 -20.63 -19.82
N TYR A 332 14.53 -19.63 -20.73
CA TYR A 332 15.01 -18.28 -20.48
C TYR A 332 14.35 -17.64 -19.26
N LEU A 333 13.01 -17.70 -19.17
CA LEU A 333 12.24 -17.10 -18.06
C LEU A 333 12.44 -17.83 -16.73
N ASN A 334 12.85 -19.10 -16.75
CA ASN A 334 13.26 -19.86 -15.57
C ASN A 334 14.76 -19.69 -15.25
N GLY A 335 15.51 -18.97 -16.07
CA GLY A 335 16.91 -18.66 -15.82
C GLY A 335 17.12 -17.80 -14.57
N PRO A 336 18.34 -17.79 -14.02
CA PRO A 336 18.64 -17.18 -12.73
C PRO A 336 18.31 -15.69 -12.68
N ASP A 337 18.61 -14.93 -13.72
CA ASP A 337 18.37 -13.48 -13.75
C ASP A 337 16.88 -13.13 -13.65
N ILE A 338 16.03 -13.83 -14.41
CA ILE A 338 14.58 -13.60 -14.39
C ILE A 338 13.96 -14.10 -13.09
N GLN A 339 14.46 -15.20 -12.53
CA GLN A 339 14.02 -15.70 -11.23
C GLN A 339 14.39 -14.72 -10.11
N GLU A 340 15.54 -14.08 -10.19
CA GLU A 340 15.92 -13.01 -9.28
C GLU A 340 14.98 -11.81 -9.38
N ILE A 341 14.68 -11.34 -10.60
CA ILE A 341 13.71 -10.27 -10.85
C ILE A 341 12.36 -10.62 -10.21
N MET A 342 11.85 -11.82 -10.47
CA MET A 342 10.57 -12.25 -9.93
C MET A 342 10.54 -12.29 -8.40
N ASN A 343 11.67 -12.51 -7.74
CA ASN A 343 11.80 -12.48 -6.28
C ASN A 343 11.94 -11.06 -5.75
N VAL A 344 12.76 -10.22 -6.36
CA VAL A 344 13.02 -8.83 -5.97
C VAL A 344 11.76 -7.97 -6.11
N PHE A 345 10.96 -8.19 -7.16
CA PHE A 345 9.71 -7.48 -7.42
C PHE A 345 8.46 -8.23 -6.93
N LYS A 346 8.58 -8.93 -5.81
CA LYS A 346 7.50 -9.68 -5.16
C LYS A 346 7.17 -9.08 -3.79
N TRP A 347 6.20 -8.16 -3.75
CA TRP A 347 5.80 -7.47 -2.51
C TRP A 347 4.93 -8.32 -1.57
N SER A 348 4.39 -9.44 -2.08
CA SER A 348 3.51 -10.34 -1.31
C SER A 348 3.72 -11.78 -1.75
N GLY A 349 2.88 -12.71 -1.29
CA GLY A 349 2.87 -14.11 -1.75
C GLY A 349 2.48 -14.31 -3.22
N TRP A 350 2.10 -13.24 -3.94
CA TRP A 350 1.62 -13.29 -5.32
C TRP A 350 2.62 -12.66 -6.28
N ASN A 351 2.86 -13.31 -7.42
CA ASN A 351 3.57 -12.75 -8.55
C ASN A 351 2.70 -11.65 -9.19
N LYS A 352 3.28 -10.54 -9.57
CA LYS A 352 2.54 -9.40 -10.14
C LYS A 352 2.47 -9.49 -11.65
N LEU A 353 1.25 -9.39 -12.18
CA LEU A 353 1.01 -9.38 -13.63
C LEU A 353 1.78 -8.24 -14.32
N GLU A 354 1.84 -7.07 -13.68
CA GLU A 354 2.51 -5.89 -14.21
C GLU A 354 4.02 -6.11 -14.38
N VAL A 355 4.66 -6.85 -13.45
CA VAL A 355 6.06 -7.25 -13.58
C VAL A 355 6.23 -8.27 -14.71
N ILE A 356 5.35 -9.28 -14.75
CA ILE A 356 5.41 -10.33 -15.80
C ILE A 356 5.26 -9.72 -17.19
N LYS A 357 4.43 -8.71 -17.36
CA LYS A 357 4.23 -8.02 -18.64
C LYS A 357 5.49 -7.37 -19.21
N LEU A 358 6.44 -7.05 -18.35
CA LEU A 358 7.71 -6.44 -18.77
C LEU A 358 8.79 -7.48 -19.12
N LEU A 359 8.52 -8.78 -18.95
CA LEU A 359 9.46 -9.86 -19.23
C LEU A 359 9.28 -10.40 -20.65
N GLY A 360 10.38 -10.71 -21.32
CA GLY A 360 10.44 -11.47 -22.58
C GLY A 360 10.57 -10.67 -23.84
#